data_afdde6d3fafc56571fa40c2ae3826f22
#
_entry.id   afdde6d3fafc56571fa40c2ae3826f22
#
_cell.length_a   1.000
_cell.length_b   1.000
_cell.length_c   1.000
_cell.angle_alpha   90.00
_cell.angle_beta   90.00
_cell.angle_gamma   90.00
#
_symmetry.space_group_name_H-M   'P 1'
#
loop_
_entity.id
_entity.type
_entity.pdbx_description
1 polymer ?
#
loop_
_entity_poly.entity_id
_entity_poly.type
_entity_poly.pdbx_seq_one_letter_code
_entity_poly.pdbx_strand_id
1 'polypeptide(L)'
;MLTPPWQVVECQFDVKHECLNIYLDFLRGSHFPCPDCGQEDCAVHDTENKSWRHLNFFQHETFMYARVTRIKCSNCGVRLINVPWARADSGFTLLFEAYIMMLAPSMPVQRISELVSEHDTRLWRPIHHHVKEAREQADHSDVKKVGVDETSSKRGHNYVSIFVDLEKSKTVFATEGKDNTTVERFKDDLCKHGGDPEAITDVSCDMSPAFIKGVEENLPNAEITFDKFHVLKTLNEAVDEVRRQEQKG
;
A
#
# COMPACT_ATOMS: atom_id res chain seq x y z
N MET A 1 -6.52 20.67 -2.65
CA MET A 1 -6.97 22.08 -2.52
C MET A 1 -7.77 22.43 -3.76
N LEU A 2 -8.86 23.19 -3.63
CA LEU A 2 -9.63 23.64 -4.79
C LEU A 2 -8.85 24.70 -5.55
N THR A 3 -8.78 24.55 -6.88
CA THR A 3 -8.16 25.52 -7.79
C THR A 3 -9.18 25.98 -8.82
N PRO A 4 -9.12 27.23 -9.29
CA PRO A 4 -9.98 27.68 -10.40
C PRO A 4 -9.92 26.70 -11.59
N PRO A 5 -11.02 26.50 -12.31
CA PRO A 5 -12.30 27.22 -12.21
C PRO A 5 -13.29 26.66 -11.18
N TRP A 6 -12.89 25.69 -10.35
CA TRP A 6 -13.75 25.06 -9.36
C TRP A 6 -14.03 25.94 -8.15
N GLN A 7 -15.27 25.94 -7.70
CA GLN A 7 -15.71 26.67 -6.51
C GLN A 7 -16.75 25.86 -5.72
N VAL A 8 -16.82 26.11 -4.41
CA VAL A 8 -17.92 25.62 -3.57
C VAL A 8 -19.15 26.47 -3.88
N VAL A 9 -20.22 25.81 -4.29
CA VAL A 9 -21.50 26.50 -4.59
C VAL A 9 -22.51 26.35 -3.46
N GLU A 10 -22.41 25.28 -2.70
CA GLU A 10 -23.32 25.01 -1.58
C GLU A 10 -22.65 24.09 -0.55
N CYS A 11 -22.98 24.29 0.72
CA CYS A 11 -22.69 23.37 1.82
C CYS A 11 -24.01 23.09 2.56
N GLN A 12 -24.40 21.83 2.63
CA GLN A 12 -25.65 21.39 3.25
C GLN A 12 -25.37 20.33 4.29
N PHE A 13 -25.83 20.57 5.51
CA PHE A 13 -25.81 19.53 6.54
C PHE A 13 -27.12 18.74 6.49
N ASP A 14 -27.02 17.43 6.21
CA ASP A 14 -28.15 16.52 6.27
C ASP A 14 -28.34 16.04 7.72
N VAL A 15 -29.33 16.62 8.40
CA VAL A 15 -29.63 16.32 9.80
C VAL A 15 -30.10 14.87 9.99
N LYS A 16 -30.75 14.29 8.97
CA LYS A 16 -31.27 12.91 9.06
C LYS A 16 -30.16 11.86 9.00
N HIS A 17 -29.15 12.10 8.16
CA HIS A 17 -28.02 11.19 7.97
C HIS A 17 -26.76 11.66 8.71
N GLU A 18 -26.84 12.78 9.44
CA GLU A 18 -25.74 13.39 10.19
C GLU A 18 -24.45 13.55 9.36
N CYS A 19 -24.58 14.00 8.12
CA CYS A 19 -23.46 14.19 7.20
C CYS A 19 -23.42 15.58 6.56
N LEU A 20 -22.21 16.02 6.21
CA LEU A 20 -21.99 17.28 5.49
C LEU A 20 -21.86 17.01 3.99
N ASN A 21 -22.67 17.63 3.19
CA ASN A 21 -22.61 17.58 1.73
C ASN A 21 -22.05 18.91 1.19
N ILE A 22 -20.95 18.82 0.45
CA ILE A 22 -20.28 19.98 -0.18
C ILE A 22 -20.46 19.85 -1.68
N TYR A 23 -21.13 20.83 -2.28
CA TYR A 23 -21.36 20.85 -3.72
C TYR A 23 -20.37 21.79 -4.39
N LEU A 24 -19.70 21.24 -5.40
CA LEU A 24 -18.70 21.92 -6.20
C LEU A 24 -19.21 22.09 -7.63
N ASP A 25 -18.90 23.21 -8.22
CA ASP A 25 -19.17 23.46 -9.63
C ASP A 25 -18.12 24.39 -10.22
N PHE A 26 -18.17 24.60 -11.51
CA PHE A 26 -17.31 25.51 -12.25
C PHE A 26 -18.14 26.53 -12.99
N LEU A 27 -17.54 27.70 -13.28
CA LEU A 27 -18.23 28.80 -13.97
C LEU A 27 -18.62 28.39 -15.39
N ARG A 28 -19.79 28.83 -15.83
CA ARG A 28 -20.23 28.63 -17.21
C ARG A 28 -19.24 29.29 -18.18
N GLY A 29 -18.86 28.56 -19.23
CA GLY A 29 -17.84 28.99 -20.17
C GLY A 29 -16.41 28.66 -19.78
N SER A 30 -16.20 27.91 -18.68
CA SER A 30 -14.87 27.39 -18.32
C SER A 30 -14.35 26.42 -19.37
N HIS A 31 -13.06 26.44 -19.55
CA HIS A 31 -12.30 25.51 -20.39
C HIS A 31 -11.35 24.68 -19.52
N PHE A 32 -10.95 23.52 -19.99
CA PHE A 32 -10.11 22.60 -19.23
C PHE A 32 -9.03 21.97 -20.10
N PRO A 33 -7.88 21.60 -19.55
CA PRO A 33 -6.87 20.89 -20.28
C PRO A 33 -7.29 19.43 -20.55
N CYS A 34 -6.86 18.89 -21.68
CA CYS A 34 -7.03 17.49 -22.00
C CYS A 34 -6.16 16.62 -21.09
N PRO A 35 -6.72 15.61 -20.39
CA PRO A 35 -5.95 14.77 -19.49
C PRO A 35 -4.93 13.86 -20.21
N ASP A 36 -5.14 13.58 -21.50
CA ASP A 36 -4.29 12.65 -22.26
C ASP A 36 -3.11 13.34 -22.94
N CYS A 37 -3.35 14.50 -23.58
CA CYS A 37 -2.30 15.17 -24.37
C CYS A 37 -1.91 16.56 -23.85
N GLY A 38 -2.56 17.04 -22.78
CA GLY A 38 -2.27 18.34 -22.18
C GLY A 38 -2.76 19.55 -23.01
N GLN A 39 -3.48 19.32 -24.13
CA GLN A 39 -4.03 20.43 -24.90
C GLN A 39 -4.88 21.32 -24.00
N GLU A 40 -4.48 22.54 -23.85
CA GLU A 40 -5.19 23.54 -23.06
C GLU A 40 -6.47 24.03 -23.78
N ASP A 41 -7.34 24.70 -23.03
CA ASP A 41 -8.47 25.44 -23.54
C ASP A 41 -9.53 24.61 -24.28
N CYS A 42 -9.70 23.33 -23.89
CA CYS A 42 -10.73 22.47 -24.45
C CYS A 42 -12.11 22.83 -23.90
N ALA A 43 -13.09 22.99 -24.82
CA ALA A 43 -14.46 23.29 -24.46
C ALA A 43 -15.16 22.11 -23.76
N VAL A 44 -16.09 22.46 -22.88
CA VAL A 44 -16.98 21.48 -22.25
C VAL A 44 -17.88 20.83 -23.29
N HIS A 45 -17.89 19.50 -23.34
CA HIS A 45 -18.80 18.72 -24.19
C HIS A 45 -20.10 18.43 -23.45
N ASP A 46 -20.03 17.80 -22.29
CA ASP A 46 -21.12 17.50 -21.37
C ASP A 46 -20.60 17.28 -19.95
N THR A 47 -21.47 16.94 -19.02
CA THR A 47 -21.11 16.74 -17.60
C THR A 47 -21.75 15.49 -17.04
N GLU A 48 -21.07 14.86 -16.08
CA GLU A 48 -21.60 13.78 -15.25
C GLU A 48 -21.46 14.11 -13.76
N ASN A 49 -22.43 13.69 -12.96
CA ASN A 49 -22.38 13.90 -11.51
C ASN A 49 -21.50 12.83 -10.88
N LYS A 50 -20.53 13.26 -10.08
CA LYS A 50 -19.68 12.37 -9.27
C LYS A 50 -19.67 12.79 -7.82
N SER A 51 -19.34 11.85 -6.94
CA SER A 51 -19.22 12.10 -5.52
C SER A 51 -17.99 11.40 -4.94
N TRP A 52 -17.45 12.00 -3.90
CA TRP A 52 -16.28 11.48 -3.18
C TRP A 52 -16.48 11.61 -1.69
N ARG A 53 -16.06 10.59 -0.95
CA ARG A 53 -15.91 10.66 0.49
C ARG A 53 -14.72 11.55 0.84
N HIS A 54 -14.94 12.52 1.72
CA HIS A 54 -13.92 13.45 2.21
C HIS A 54 -13.64 13.23 3.69
N LEU A 55 -12.63 13.89 4.26
CA LEU A 55 -12.37 13.88 5.70
C LEU A 55 -13.63 14.32 6.46
N ASN A 56 -13.84 13.72 7.63
CA ASN A 56 -14.95 14.10 8.49
C ASN A 56 -14.89 15.58 8.86
N PHE A 57 -16.03 16.21 8.93
CA PHE A 57 -16.21 17.50 9.56
C PHE A 57 -16.64 17.26 11.02
N PHE A 58 -15.71 17.42 11.94
CA PHE A 58 -15.83 16.92 13.32
C PHE A 58 -16.13 15.42 13.33
N GLN A 59 -17.23 14.99 13.95
CA GLN A 59 -17.69 13.59 13.98
C GLN A 59 -18.52 13.18 12.75
N HIS A 60 -18.91 14.13 11.89
CA HIS A 60 -19.81 13.89 10.77
C HIS A 60 -19.09 13.52 9.49
N GLU A 61 -19.64 12.54 8.80
CA GLU A 61 -19.13 12.17 7.48
C GLU A 61 -19.31 13.33 6.50
N THR A 62 -18.33 13.50 5.61
CA THR A 62 -18.38 14.56 4.61
C THR A 62 -18.28 13.98 3.22
N PHE A 63 -19.18 14.42 2.35
CA PHE A 63 -19.20 14.06 0.94
C PHE A 63 -19.05 15.29 0.06
N MET A 64 -18.23 15.16 -0.99
CA MET A 64 -18.07 16.18 -2.03
C MET A 64 -18.79 15.71 -3.28
N TYR A 65 -19.59 16.57 -3.86
CA TYR A 65 -20.34 16.35 -5.09
C TYR A 65 -19.91 17.36 -6.15
N ALA A 66 -19.71 16.92 -7.38
CA ALA A 66 -19.41 17.83 -8.47
C ALA A 66 -19.97 17.33 -9.80
N ARG A 67 -20.34 18.27 -10.67
CA ARG A 67 -20.54 18.00 -12.08
C ARG A 67 -19.18 17.98 -12.76
N VAL A 68 -18.65 16.80 -13.03
CA VAL A 68 -17.37 16.64 -13.74
C VAL A 68 -17.62 16.69 -15.24
N THR A 69 -16.83 17.48 -15.94
CA THR A 69 -17.03 17.66 -17.38
C THR A 69 -16.26 16.62 -18.20
N ARG A 70 -16.86 16.21 -19.31
CA ARG A 70 -16.11 15.69 -20.46
C ARG A 70 -15.82 16.84 -21.40
N ILE A 71 -14.59 16.93 -21.86
CA ILE A 71 -14.14 17.95 -22.82
C ILE A 71 -14.05 17.35 -24.23
N LYS A 72 -14.10 18.20 -25.24
CA LYS A 72 -13.83 17.80 -26.64
C LYS A 72 -12.44 18.28 -27.03
N CYS A 73 -11.49 17.35 -27.05
CA CYS A 73 -10.12 17.59 -27.53
C CYS A 73 -10.04 17.33 -29.04
N SER A 74 -9.36 18.18 -29.79
CA SER A 74 -9.15 17.99 -31.24
C SER A 74 -8.31 16.76 -31.55
N ASN A 75 -7.39 16.37 -30.66
CA ASN A 75 -6.46 15.26 -30.87
C ASN A 75 -6.97 13.94 -30.29
N CYS A 76 -7.62 13.99 -29.12
CA CYS A 76 -7.96 12.79 -28.34
C CYS A 76 -9.47 12.46 -28.37
N GLY A 77 -10.31 13.35 -28.93
CA GLY A 77 -11.75 13.22 -28.89
C GLY A 77 -12.36 13.59 -27.54
N VAL A 78 -13.47 12.96 -27.15
CA VAL A 78 -14.14 13.26 -25.87
C VAL A 78 -13.44 12.56 -24.72
N ARG A 79 -13.04 13.34 -23.69
CA ARG A 79 -12.32 12.85 -22.50
C ARG A 79 -12.93 13.43 -21.23
N LEU A 80 -13.02 12.60 -20.18
CA LEU A 80 -13.35 13.05 -18.85
C LEU A 80 -12.12 13.73 -18.24
N ILE A 81 -12.29 14.92 -17.66
CA ILE A 81 -11.18 15.63 -17.03
C ILE A 81 -10.78 15.00 -15.69
N ASN A 82 -9.54 15.23 -15.29
CA ASN A 82 -9.10 14.98 -13.93
C ASN A 82 -9.56 16.12 -13.01
N VAL A 83 -9.98 15.78 -11.80
CA VAL A 83 -10.33 16.73 -10.76
C VAL A 83 -9.16 16.92 -9.79
N PRO A 84 -8.90 18.13 -9.26
CA PRO A 84 -7.73 18.37 -8.44
C PRO A 84 -7.78 17.76 -7.03
N TRP A 85 -8.94 17.29 -6.59
CA TRP A 85 -9.14 16.75 -5.24
C TRP A 85 -9.20 15.23 -5.15
N ALA A 86 -9.22 14.52 -6.28
CA ALA A 86 -9.32 13.04 -6.28
C ALA A 86 -8.53 12.45 -7.44
N ARG A 87 -8.01 11.24 -7.26
CA ARG A 87 -7.45 10.44 -8.37
C ARG A 87 -8.56 10.01 -9.33
N ALA A 88 -8.18 9.73 -10.55
CA ALA A 88 -9.07 9.05 -11.50
C ALA A 88 -9.61 7.75 -10.87
N ASP A 89 -10.90 7.48 -11.08
CA ASP A 89 -11.63 6.30 -10.60
C ASP A 89 -11.62 6.07 -9.06
N SER A 90 -11.14 7.04 -8.27
CA SER A 90 -11.28 7.00 -6.82
C SER A 90 -12.63 7.55 -6.37
N GLY A 91 -13.26 6.88 -5.41
CA GLY A 91 -14.42 7.40 -4.68
C GLY A 91 -14.04 8.19 -3.42
N PHE A 92 -12.75 8.49 -3.25
CA PHE A 92 -12.19 9.23 -2.11
C PHE A 92 -11.45 10.48 -2.59
N THR A 93 -11.45 11.51 -1.76
CA THR A 93 -10.55 12.65 -2.00
C THR A 93 -9.11 12.30 -1.64
N LEU A 94 -8.14 12.99 -2.24
CA LEU A 94 -6.71 12.82 -1.93
C LEU A 94 -6.40 12.97 -0.43
N LEU A 95 -7.08 13.90 0.25
CA LEU A 95 -6.91 14.08 1.70
C LEU A 95 -7.45 12.90 2.50
N PHE A 96 -8.56 12.30 2.07
CA PHE A 96 -9.10 11.10 2.74
C PHE A 96 -8.19 9.90 2.50
N GLU A 97 -7.66 9.72 1.28
CA GLU A 97 -6.66 8.68 0.99
C GLU A 97 -5.38 8.87 1.81
N ALA A 98 -4.87 10.10 1.91
CA ALA A 98 -3.71 10.41 2.73
C ALA A 98 -3.95 10.08 4.22
N TYR A 99 -5.15 10.33 4.73
CA TYR A 99 -5.52 9.95 6.10
C TYR A 99 -5.53 8.43 6.29
N ILE A 100 -6.09 7.67 5.34
CA ILE A 100 -6.04 6.19 5.35
C ILE A 100 -4.58 5.72 5.37
N MET A 101 -3.73 6.28 4.50
CA MET A 101 -2.32 5.91 4.42
C MET A 101 -1.53 6.26 5.67
N MET A 102 -1.90 7.33 6.38
CA MET A 102 -1.30 7.69 7.68
C MET A 102 -1.65 6.67 8.77
N LEU A 103 -2.85 6.11 8.75
CA LEU A 103 -3.32 5.14 9.75
C LEU A 103 -2.82 3.72 9.47
N ALA A 104 -2.69 3.33 8.20
CA ALA A 104 -2.40 1.96 7.77
C ALA A 104 -1.12 1.34 8.38
N PRO A 105 -0.01 2.06 8.63
CA PRO A 105 1.16 1.51 9.31
C PRO A 105 0.94 1.18 10.79
N SER A 106 -0.07 1.79 11.44
CA SER A 106 -0.26 1.72 12.88
C SER A 106 -1.41 0.82 13.32
N MET A 107 -2.32 0.44 12.41
CA MET A 107 -3.48 -0.37 12.76
C MET A 107 -4.01 -1.20 11.59
N PRO A 108 -4.69 -2.35 11.87
CA PRO A 108 -5.31 -3.17 10.84
C PRO A 108 -6.40 -2.41 10.05
N VAL A 109 -6.54 -2.72 8.75
CA VAL A 109 -7.53 -2.08 7.86
C VAL A 109 -8.96 -2.22 8.38
N GLN A 110 -9.30 -3.33 9.04
CA GLN A 110 -10.60 -3.49 9.70
C GLN A 110 -10.83 -2.41 10.76
N ARG A 111 -9.81 -2.07 11.55
CA ARG A 111 -9.93 -1.01 12.56
C ARG A 111 -10.05 0.37 11.92
N ILE A 112 -9.34 0.60 10.82
CA ILE A 112 -9.52 1.83 10.03
C ILE A 112 -10.95 1.92 9.49
N SER A 113 -11.48 0.82 8.95
CA SER A 113 -12.85 0.71 8.45
C SER A 113 -13.89 1.16 9.49
N GLU A 114 -13.77 0.66 10.72
CA GLU A 114 -14.62 1.07 11.85
C GLU A 114 -14.46 2.57 12.18
N LEU A 115 -13.23 3.08 12.18
CA LEU A 115 -12.91 4.46 12.54
C LEU A 115 -13.46 5.48 11.53
N VAL A 116 -13.40 5.15 10.25
CA VAL A 116 -13.80 6.07 9.17
C VAL A 116 -15.19 5.77 8.60
N SER A 117 -15.88 4.75 9.13
CA SER A 117 -17.21 4.30 8.67
C SER A 117 -17.25 3.94 7.18
N GLU A 118 -16.18 3.32 6.67
CA GLU A 118 -16.09 2.88 5.29
C GLU A 118 -15.82 1.38 5.20
N HIS A 119 -16.34 0.72 4.19
CA HIS A 119 -16.12 -0.71 4.00
C HIS A 119 -14.63 -1.01 3.69
N ASP A 120 -14.07 -2.02 4.32
CA ASP A 120 -12.64 -2.41 4.21
C ASP A 120 -12.19 -2.62 2.75
N THR A 121 -13.02 -3.25 1.90
CA THR A 121 -12.71 -3.45 0.48
C THR A 121 -12.52 -2.14 -0.30
N ARG A 122 -13.19 -1.05 0.12
CA ARG A 122 -12.99 0.28 -0.46
C ARG A 122 -11.66 0.88 -0.02
N LEU A 123 -11.26 0.65 1.24
CA LEU A 123 -10.00 1.13 1.81
C LEU A 123 -8.78 0.41 1.23
N TRP A 124 -8.90 -0.87 0.90
CA TRP A 124 -7.82 -1.61 0.25
C TRP A 124 -7.43 -1.02 -1.13
N ARG A 125 -8.35 -0.39 -1.85
CA ARG A 125 -8.06 0.20 -3.18
C ARG A 125 -7.00 1.31 -3.12
N PRO A 126 -7.15 2.39 -2.31
CA PRO A 126 -6.09 3.39 -2.17
C PRO A 126 -4.82 2.82 -1.55
N ILE A 127 -4.90 1.90 -0.57
CA ILE A 127 -3.72 1.27 0.02
C ILE A 127 -2.92 0.54 -1.05
N HIS A 128 -3.54 -0.32 -1.85
CA HIS A 128 -2.86 -1.01 -2.94
C HIS A 128 -2.26 -0.06 -3.97
N HIS A 129 -2.98 0.99 -4.33
CA HIS A 129 -2.50 1.99 -5.28
C HIS A 129 -1.22 2.67 -4.78
N HIS A 130 -1.25 3.25 -3.58
CA HIS A 130 -0.11 3.98 -3.03
C HIS A 130 1.08 3.08 -2.66
N VAL A 131 0.81 1.85 -2.18
CA VAL A 131 1.87 0.87 -1.97
C VAL A 131 2.52 0.47 -3.29
N LYS A 132 1.74 0.28 -4.35
CA LYS A 132 2.29 -0.03 -5.69
C LYS A 132 3.17 1.11 -6.20
N GLU A 133 2.71 2.36 -6.16
CA GLU A 133 3.50 3.54 -6.55
C GLU A 133 4.80 3.65 -5.74
N ALA A 134 4.72 3.47 -4.42
CA ALA A 134 5.89 3.50 -3.55
C ALA A 134 6.89 2.37 -3.88
N ARG A 135 6.38 1.19 -4.26
CA ARG A 135 7.20 0.06 -4.69
C ARG A 135 7.89 0.33 -6.03
N GLU A 136 7.17 0.89 -7.00
CA GLU A 136 7.75 1.23 -8.32
C GLU A 136 8.87 2.27 -8.23
N GLN A 137 8.88 3.09 -7.18
CA GLN A 137 9.89 4.12 -6.92
C GLN A 137 10.92 3.70 -5.87
N ALA A 138 10.84 2.46 -5.35
CA ALA A 138 11.76 1.99 -4.33
C ALA A 138 13.18 1.86 -4.89
N ASP A 139 14.17 2.27 -4.08
CA ASP A 139 15.60 2.08 -4.33
C ASP A 139 16.15 1.17 -3.23
N HIS A 140 16.78 0.07 -3.64
CA HIS A 140 17.39 -0.94 -2.76
C HIS A 140 18.91 -1.02 -2.97
N SER A 141 19.52 -0.03 -3.61
CA SER A 141 20.96 0.00 -3.93
C SER A 141 21.87 -0.03 -2.69
N ASP A 142 21.35 0.38 -1.53
CA ASP A 142 22.10 0.42 -0.28
C ASP A 142 21.76 -0.72 0.70
N VAL A 143 20.89 -1.67 0.34
CA VAL A 143 20.53 -2.82 1.18
C VAL A 143 21.69 -3.79 1.25
N LYS A 144 22.18 -4.07 2.48
CA LYS A 144 23.30 -4.98 2.75
C LYS A 144 22.98 -6.06 3.77
N LYS A 145 22.05 -5.81 4.68
CA LYS A 145 21.70 -6.73 5.76
C LYS A 145 20.21 -7.01 5.72
N VAL A 146 19.85 -8.27 5.56
CA VAL A 146 18.48 -8.69 5.32
C VAL A 146 18.01 -9.65 6.40
N GLY A 147 16.84 -9.37 6.98
CA GLY A 147 16.10 -10.34 7.79
C GLY A 147 15.06 -11.05 6.94
N VAL A 148 14.91 -12.34 7.12
CA VAL A 148 13.86 -13.15 6.47
C VAL A 148 13.05 -13.87 7.54
N ASP A 149 11.74 -13.72 7.46
CA ASP A 149 10.80 -14.43 8.36
C ASP A 149 9.55 -14.85 7.58
N GLU A 150 8.85 -15.85 8.10
CA GLU A 150 7.59 -16.31 7.53
C GLU A 150 6.41 -16.05 8.46
N THR A 151 5.29 -15.67 7.89
CA THR A 151 4.03 -15.53 8.61
C THR A 151 2.90 -16.23 7.88
N SER A 152 1.89 -16.70 8.63
CA SER A 152 0.69 -17.28 8.03
C SER A 152 -0.27 -16.17 7.60
N SER A 153 -0.61 -16.11 6.33
CA SER A 153 -1.57 -15.13 5.80
C SER A 153 -3.04 -15.50 6.03
N LYS A 154 -3.33 -16.81 6.17
CA LYS A 154 -4.69 -17.35 6.39
C LYS A 154 -4.61 -18.68 7.17
N ARG A 155 -5.75 -19.14 7.69
CA ARG A 155 -5.86 -20.51 8.22
C ARG A 155 -5.49 -21.54 7.14
N GLY A 156 -4.64 -22.48 7.46
CA GLY A 156 -4.04 -23.46 6.55
C GLY A 156 -2.58 -23.13 6.25
N HIS A 157 -1.99 -23.80 5.26
CA HIS A 157 -0.56 -23.68 4.93
C HIS A 157 -0.25 -22.54 3.95
N ASN A 158 -0.93 -21.41 4.09
CA ASN A 158 -0.67 -20.22 3.26
C ASN A 158 0.34 -19.32 3.99
N TYR A 159 1.59 -19.40 3.60
CA TYR A 159 2.68 -18.63 4.17
C TYR A 159 3.05 -17.46 3.26
N VAL A 160 3.55 -16.39 3.87
CA VAL A 160 4.17 -15.25 3.22
C VAL A 160 5.55 -15.08 3.84
N SER A 161 6.59 -15.07 3.01
CA SER A 161 7.94 -14.71 3.41
C SER A 161 8.13 -13.21 3.29
N ILE A 162 8.67 -12.59 4.33
CA ILE A 162 8.89 -11.15 4.44
C ILE A 162 10.40 -10.93 4.53
N PHE A 163 10.92 -10.03 3.68
CA PHE A 163 12.31 -9.60 3.67
C PHE A 163 12.40 -8.17 4.19
N VAL A 164 13.27 -7.94 5.17
CA VAL A 164 13.42 -6.68 5.89
C VAL A 164 14.86 -6.21 5.79
N ASP A 165 15.06 -4.95 5.41
CA ASP A 165 16.33 -4.26 5.60
C ASP A 165 16.54 -4.06 7.11
N LEU A 166 17.54 -4.75 7.67
CA LEU A 166 17.82 -4.72 9.12
C LEU A 166 18.43 -3.40 9.58
N GLU A 167 19.07 -2.65 8.70
CA GLU A 167 19.66 -1.36 9.05
C GLU A 167 18.59 -0.26 9.14
N LYS A 168 17.60 -0.30 8.25
CA LYS A 168 16.51 0.69 8.21
C LYS A 168 15.24 0.21 8.93
N SER A 169 15.18 -1.07 9.35
CA SER A 169 13.99 -1.71 9.92
C SER A 169 12.77 -1.55 9.00
N LYS A 170 12.97 -1.74 7.69
CA LYS A 170 11.96 -1.52 6.66
C LYS A 170 11.75 -2.79 5.82
N THR A 171 10.48 -3.19 5.64
CA THR A 171 10.15 -4.27 4.71
C THR A 171 10.53 -3.85 3.28
N VAL A 172 11.37 -4.64 2.64
CA VAL A 172 11.83 -4.41 1.27
C VAL A 172 11.15 -5.32 0.26
N PHE A 173 10.72 -6.51 0.68
CA PHE A 173 10.00 -7.45 -0.18
C PHE A 173 9.09 -8.36 0.62
N ALA A 174 8.00 -8.82 0.01
CA ALA A 174 7.12 -9.85 0.55
C ALA A 174 6.60 -10.73 -0.59
N THR A 175 6.57 -12.03 -0.37
CA THR A 175 6.11 -12.99 -1.39
C THR A 175 5.43 -14.19 -0.76
N GLU A 176 4.46 -14.77 -1.47
CA GLU A 176 3.82 -16.01 -1.05
C GLU A 176 4.80 -17.19 -1.08
N GLY A 177 4.64 -18.10 -0.13
CA GLY A 177 5.46 -19.30 0.03
C GLY A 177 6.44 -19.20 1.19
N LYS A 178 7.19 -20.30 1.40
CA LYS A 178 8.24 -20.48 2.42
C LYS A 178 9.34 -21.41 1.95
N ASP A 179 9.49 -21.60 0.67
CA ASP A 179 10.49 -22.43 0.04
C ASP A 179 11.72 -21.62 -0.42
N ASN A 180 12.74 -22.30 -0.92
CA ASN A 180 13.96 -21.63 -1.40
C ASN A 180 13.72 -20.67 -2.56
N THR A 181 12.63 -20.84 -3.33
CA THR A 181 12.29 -19.93 -4.45
C THR A 181 11.86 -18.54 -3.96
N THR A 182 11.50 -18.38 -2.69
CA THR A 182 11.19 -17.06 -2.12
C THR A 182 12.42 -16.16 -2.08
N VAL A 183 13.62 -16.72 -1.84
CA VAL A 183 14.88 -15.98 -1.86
C VAL A 183 15.30 -15.64 -3.30
N GLU A 184 15.08 -16.52 -4.27
CA GLU A 184 15.29 -16.23 -5.69
C GLU A 184 14.42 -15.05 -6.15
N ARG A 185 13.12 -15.07 -5.80
CA ARG A 185 12.21 -13.96 -6.10
C ARG A 185 12.62 -12.65 -5.42
N PHE A 186 13.14 -12.72 -4.20
CA PHE A 186 13.71 -11.56 -3.52
C PHE A 186 14.92 -11.01 -4.28
N LYS A 187 15.85 -11.86 -4.70
CA LYS A 187 17.03 -11.46 -5.50
C LYS A 187 16.60 -10.73 -6.79
N ASP A 188 15.63 -11.30 -7.51
CA ASP A 188 15.13 -10.70 -8.75
C ASP A 188 14.49 -9.34 -8.51
N ASP A 189 13.75 -9.19 -7.42
CA ASP A 189 13.13 -7.93 -7.02
C ASP A 189 14.18 -6.91 -6.55
N LEU A 190 15.17 -7.34 -5.76
CA LEU A 190 16.30 -6.52 -5.34
C LEU A 190 17.02 -5.90 -6.56
N CYS A 191 17.35 -6.73 -7.56
CA CYS A 191 17.99 -6.26 -8.80
C CYS A 191 17.11 -5.27 -9.58
N LYS A 192 15.79 -5.49 -9.65
CA LYS A 192 14.86 -4.56 -10.32
C LYS A 192 14.84 -3.18 -9.67
N HIS A 193 15.14 -3.10 -8.38
CA HIS A 193 15.15 -1.87 -7.61
C HIS A 193 16.58 -1.35 -7.33
N GLY A 194 17.55 -1.70 -8.17
CA GLY A 194 18.92 -1.17 -8.13
C GLY A 194 19.83 -1.79 -7.08
N GLY A 195 19.37 -2.79 -6.34
CA GLY A 195 20.21 -3.52 -5.37
C GLY A 195 21.09 -4.58 -6.04
N ASP A 196 22.15 -4.97 -5.34
CA ASP A 196 23.11 -5.96 -5.79
C ASP A 196 23.13 -7.16 -4.85
N PRO A 197 22.79 -8.37 -5.31
CA PRO A 197 22.86 -9.60 -4.50
C PRO A 197 24.24 -9.89 -3.93
N GLU A 198 25.32 -9.46 -4.62
CA GLU A 198 26.70 -9.63 -4.16
C GLU A 198 27.06 -8.64 -3.05
N ALA A 199 26.33 -7.55 -2.90
CA ALA A 199 26.52 -6.57 -1.84
C ALA A 199 25.83 -6.96 -0.53
N ILE A 200 24.98 -8.00 -0.51
CA ILE A 200 24.37 -8.52 0.72
C ILE A 200 25.41 -9.26 1.52
N THR A 201 25.76 -8.76 2.70
CA THR A 201 26.78 -9.31 3.60
C THR A 201 26.20 -10.17 4.72
N ASP A 202 24.98 -9.90 5.16
CA ASP A 202 24.37 -10.55 6.31
C ASP A 202 22.92 -10.93 6.00
N VAL A 203 22.54 -12.17 6.30
CA VAL A 203 21.16 -12.62 6.28
C VAL A 203 20.78 -13.23 7.62
N SER A 204 19.77 -12.65 8.29
CA SER A 204 19.18 -13.24 9.48
C SER A 204 17.90 -14.01 9.11
N CYS A 205 17.85 -15.29 9.40
CA CYS A 205 16.67 -16.13 9.14
C CYS A 205 16.47 -17.17 10.25
N ASP A 206 15.35 -17.89 10.21
CA ASP A 206 15.18 -19.09 11.01
C ASP A 206 16.09 -20.23 10.50
N MET A 207 16.13 -21.34 11.23
CA MET A 207 16.91 -22.53 10.86
C MET A 207 16.22 -23.39 9.78
N SER A 208 15.35 -22.78 8.94
CA SER A 208 14.69 -23.48 7.85
C SER A 208 15.69 -23.92 6.77
N PRO A 209 15.78 -25.21 6.43
CA PRO A 209 16.64 -25.67 5.35
C PRO A 209 16.35 -25.00 4.01
N ALA A 210 15.09 -24.57 3.79
CA ALA A 210 14.69 -23.90 2.57
C ALA A 210 15.31 -22.49 2.46
N PHE A 211 15.32 -21.72 3.55
CA PHE A 211 15.96 -20.40 3.54
C PHE A 211 17.48 -20.50 3.47
N ILE A 212 18.09 -21.42 4.23
CA ILE A 212 19.55 -21.64 4.17
C ILE A 212 19.97 -21.93 2.73
N LYS A 213 19.33 -22.93 2.08
CA LYS A 213 19.61 -23.25 0.68
C LYS A 213 19.36 -22.08 -0.25
N GLY A 214 18.24 -21.36 -0.08
CA GLY A 214 17.91 -20.20 -0.91
C GLY A 214 18.97 -19.10 -0.82
N VAL A 215 19.48 -18.80 0.39
CA VAL A 215 20.52 -17.79 0.62
C VAL A 215 21.83 -18.24 -0.02
N GLU A 216 22.28 -19.48 0.22
CA GLU A 216 23.53 -20.03 -0.37
C GLU A 216 23.52 -20.00 -1.90
N GLU A 217 22.37 -20.25 -2.54
CA GLU A 217 22.23 -20.28 -3.98
C GLU A 217 22.11 -18.87 -4.61
N ASN A 218 21.56 -17.87 -3.89
CA ASN A 218 21.18 -16.59 -4.48
C ASN A 218 21.91 -15.35 -3.93
N LEU A 219 22.55 -15.46 -2.75
CA LEU A 219 23.25 -14.37 -2.06
C LEU A 219 24.66 -14.83 -1.68
N PRO A 220 25.61 -14.88 -2.64
CA PRO A 220 26.84 -15.65 -2.51
C PRO A 220 27.80 -15.13 -1.44
N ASN A 221 27.72 -13.85 -1.06
CA ASN A 221 28.60 -13.23 -0.07
C ASN A 221 27.95 -13.08 1.30
N ALA A 222 26.72 -13.56 1.47
CA ALA A 222 25.96 -13.39 2.71
C ALA A 222 26.37 -14.39 3.78
N GLU A 223 26.70 -13.91 4.98
CA GLU A 223 26.82 -14.74 6.19
C GLU A 223 25.43 -14.93 6.81
N ILE A 224 25.07 -16.20 7.08
CA ILE A 224 23.79 -16.54 7.69
C ILE A 224 23.90 -16.45 9.22
N THR A 225 23.05 -15.65 9.82
CA THR A 225 22.87 -15.57 11.28
C THR A 225 21.46 -16.10 11.62
N PHE A 226 21.39 -17.05 12.54
CA PHE A 226 20.11 -17.59 12.95
C PHE A 226 19.42 -16.70 14.00
N ASP A 227 18.10 -16.55 13.87
CA ASP A 227 17.29 -15.83 14.82
C ASP A 227 17.42 -16.45 16.22
N LYS A 228 17.81 -15.60 17.18
CA LYS A 228 18.01 -15.97 18.58
C LYS A 228 16.79 -16.66 19.19
N PHE A 229 15.59 -16.25 18.83
CA PHE A 229 14.35 -16.83 19.35
C PHE A 229 14.23 -18.29 18.95
N HIS A 230 14.49 -18.63 17.68
CA HIS A 230 14.42 -19.99 17.16
C HIS A 230 15.52 -20.87 17.75
N VAL A 231 16.74 -20.36 17.94
CA VAL A 231 17.82 -21.07 18.62
C VAL A 231 17.45 -21.42 20.08
N LEU A 232 16.94 -20.44 20.84
CA LEU A 232 16.53 -20.66 22.23
C LEU A 232 15.33 -21.61 22.33
N LYS A 233 14.39 -21.54 21.42
CA LYS A 233 13.25 -22.44 21.35
C LYS A 233 13.72 -23.88 21.19
N THR A 234 14.60 -24.16 20.22
CA THR A 234 15.16 -25.50 19.97
C THR A 234 15.93 -26.04 21.19
N LEU A 235 16.73 -25.18 21.86
CA LEU A 235 17.41 -25.56 23.09
C LEU A 235 16.41 -25.93 24.20
N ASN A 236 15.37 -25.15 24.40
CA ASN A 236 14.36 -25.44 25.41
C ASN A 236 13.57 -26.72 25.11
N GLU A 237 13.27 -26.99 23.84
CA GLU A 237 12.62 -28.25 23.42
C GLU A 237 13.52 -29.47 23.71
N ALA A 238 14.81 -29.36 23.40
CA ALA A 238 15.78 -30.44 23.73
C ALA A 238 15.90 -30.69 25.24
N VAL A 239 15.98 -29.63 26.06
CA VAL A 239 16.01 -29.76 27.54
C VAL A 239 14.71 -30.41 28.06
N ASP A 240 13.56 -30.01 27.52
CA ASP A 240 12.27 -30.61 27.90
C ASP A 240 12.17 -32.09 27.51
N GLU A 241 12.74 -32.48 26.37
CA GLU A 241 12.76 -33.87 25.94
C GLU A 241 13.60 -34.71 26.89
N VAL A 242 14.83 -34.30 27.25
CA VAL A 242 15.68 -34.98 28.25
C VAL A 242 14.95 -35.08 29.57
N ARG A 243 14.36 -34.00 30.08
CA ARG A 243 13.60 -34.00 31.33
C ARG A 243 12.47 -35.06 31.32
N ARG A 244 11.73 -35.15 30.22
CA ARG A 244 10.62 -36.12 30.06
C ARG A 244 11.13 -37.56 30.00
N GLN A 245 12.32 -37.81 29.43
CA GLN A 245 12.95 -39.14 29.39
C GLN A 245 13.40 -39.58 30.80
N GLU A 246 14.03 -38.71 31.57
CA GLU A 246 14.48 -38.99 32.95
C GLU A 246 13.32 -39.18 33.93
N GLN A 247 12.16 -38.57 33.72
CA GLN A 247 10.98 -38.79 34.57
C GLN A 247 10.27 -40.15 34.31
N LYS A 248 10.58 -40.82 33.20
CA LYS A 248 9.99 -42.13 32.86
C LYS A 248 10.84 -43.35 33.26
N GLY A 249 12.06 -43.13 33.71
CA GLY A 249 12.97 -44.12 34.26
C GLY A 249 12.92 -44.14 35.77
#